data_9764a3794650b0ef07fdebe558f4229b
#
_entry.id   9764a3794650b0ef07fdebe558f4229b
#
_cell.length_a   1.000
_cell.length_b   1.000
_cell.length_c   1.000
_cell.angle_alpha   90.00
_cell.angle_beta   90.00
_cell.angle_gamma   90.00
#
_symmetry.space_group_name_H-M   'P 1'
#
loop_
_entity.id
_entity.type
_entity.pdbx_description
1 polymer ?
#
loop_
_entity_poly.entity_id
_entity_poly.type
_entity_poly.pdbx_seq_one_letter_code
_entity_poly.pdbx_strand_id
1 'polypeptide(L)'
;MTAELPLHPPFKPPRSVFDTVLAFPPNRETLGGTAYLILENTGNILIDCPAWEPGNQAFLQEKGVRWLFLTHRGAIAHVKEMQETLGCEVLIQEQEAYLLPGIPVTSFQQEFSLSASSQVIWTCGYSPGSSCLHYAQAGGILFSGRHLLPNQQGEPVPLRISRTFHWRRQIGNVQKLRDRFSSETLQYICPGASTGFLRGERAIDRAYEQLMQLDLQACLQARPIL
;
A
#
# COMPACT_ATOMS: atom_id res chain seq x y z
N MET A 1 -30.20 31.58 17.09
CA MET A 1 -29.99 30.52 16.08
C MET A 1 -28.61 29.97 16.31
N THR A 2 -28.50 28.87 17.05
CA THR A 2 -27.25 28.12 17.25
C THR A 2 -27.07 27.24 16.02
N ALA A 3 -26.04 27.56 15.22
CA ALA A 3 -25.63 26.69 14.13
C ALA A 3 -25.11 25.38 14.75
N GLU A 4 -25.84 24.29 14.56
CA GLU A 4 -25.32 22.94 14.86
C GLU A 4 -24.10 22.70 13.98
N LEU A 5 -22.94 22.49 14.61
CA LEU A 5 -21.75 22.02 13.93
C LEU A 5 -22.06 20.63 13.34
N PRO A 6 -21.72 20.36 12.07
CA PRO A 6 -21.95 19.06 11.48
C PRO A 6 -21.22 17.99 12.31
N LEU A 7 -21.95 16.95 12.71
CA LEU A 7 -21.49 15.83 13.56
C LEU A 7 -20.35 15.01 12.94
N HIS A 8 -20.09 15.17 11.64
CA HIS A 8 -19.02 14.51 10.92
C HIS A 8 -18.20 15.50 10.09
N PRO A 9 -16.87 15.37 10.06
CA PRO A 9 -16.06 16.18 9.16
C PRO A 9 -16.50 15.95 7.69
N PRO A 10 -16.41 16.97 6.83
CA PRO A 10 -16.80 16.83 5.43
C PRO A 10 -15.98 15.75 4.74
N PHE A 11 -16.63 14.96 3.88
CA PHE A 11 -15.98 13.93 3.06
C PHE A 11 -14.80 14.52 2.30
N LYS A 12 -13.64 13.86 2.38
CA LYS A 12 -12.44 14.20 1.63
C LYS A 12 -12.25 13.17 0.51
N PRO A 13 -12.51 13.54 -0.75
CA PRO A 13 -12.35 12.63 -1.86
C PRO A 13 -10.90 12.19 -2.04
N PRO A 14 -10.66 11.03 -2.67
CA PRO A 14 -9.33 10.62 -3.08
C PRO A 14 -8.69 11.66 -4.00
N ARG A 15 -7.39 11.87 -3.85
CA ARG A 15 -6.63 12.81 -4.68
C ARG A 15 -5.84 12.08 -5.75
N SER A 16 -5.71 12.68 -6.94
CA SER A 16 -4.82 12.14 -7.98
C SER A 16 -3.37 12.19 -7.52
N VAL A 17 -2.66 11.08 -7.67
CA VAL A 17 -1.20 10.95 -7.52
C VAL A 17 -0.56 10.97 -8.91
N PHE A 18 -1.10 10.15 -9.81
CA PHE A 18 -0.79 10.10 -11.25
C PHE A 18 -2.12 10.05 -12.02
N ASP A 19 -2.07 10.15 -13.33
CA ASP A 19 -3.28 10.14 -14.18
C ASP A 19 -4.17 8.92 -13.92
N THR A 20 -3.55 7.77 -13.63
CA THR A 20 -4.25 6.51 -13.37
C THR A 20 -4.21 6.07 -11.91
N VAL A 21 -3.68 6.88 -10.99
CA VAL A 21 -3.51 6.51 -9.58
C VAL A 21 -4.10 7.55 -8.66
N LEU A 22 -5.00 7.10 -7.79
CA LEU A 22 -5.65 7.92 -6.77
C LEU A 22 -5.22 7.46 -5.38
N ALA A 23 -5.01 8.39 -4.44
CA ALA A 23 -4.71 8.11 -3.04
C ALA A 23 -5.86 8.57 -2.15
N PHE A 24 -6.31 7.69 -1.25
CA PHE A 24 -7.30 8.02 -0.23
C PHE A 24 -6.66 8.74 0.96
N PRO A 25 -7.43 9.53 1.72
CA PRO A 25 -6.98 10.05 3.01
C PRO A 25 -6.57 8.92 3.96
N PRO A 26 -5.60 9.16 4.87
CA PRO A 26 -5.18 8.15 5.84
C PRO A 26 -6.35 7.61 6.66
N ASN A 27 -6.46 6.29 6.73
CA ASN A 27 -7.51 5.58 7.47
C ASN A 27 -7.05 5.28 8.91
N ARG A 28 -7.81 5.75 9.91
CA ARG A 28 -7.51 5.53 11.34
C ARG A 28 -7.61 4.06 11.74
N GLU A 29 -8.51 3.30 11.14
CA GLU A 29 -8.72 1.87 11.42
C GLU A 29 -7.54 1.00 10.97
N THR A 30 -6.79 1.47 9.97
CA THR A 30 -5.54 0.85 9.51
C THR A 30 -4.29 1.58 10.04
N LEU A 31 -4.40 2.21 11.21
CA LEU A 31 -3.31 2.93 11.88
C LEU A 31 -2.67 4.03 11.00
N GLY A 32 -3.50 4.82 10.34
CA GLY A 32 -3.07 5.88 9.43
C GLY A 32 -2.59 5.38 8.08
N GLY A 33 -3.03 4.18 7.67
CA GLY A 33 -2.73 3.62 6.36
C GLY A 33 -3.33 4.44 5.22
N THR A 34 -2.58 4.59 4.14
CA THR A 34 -3.00 5.22 2.90
C THR A 34 -3.32 4.13 1.87
N ALA A 35 -4.58 4.07 1.45
CA ALA A 35 -5.03 3.20 0.37
C ALA A 35 -4.89 3.90 -0.98
N TYR A 36 -4.77 3.12 -2.05
CA TYR A 36 -4.66 3.62 -3.41
C TYR A 36 -5.63 2.91 -4.34
N LEU A 37 -6.09 3.61 -5.38
CA LEU A 37 -6.85 3.02 -6.48
C LEU A 37 -6.08 3.22 -7.78
N ILE A 38 -5.74 2.11 -8.45
CA ILE A 38 -5.19 2.12 -9.80
C ILE A 38 -6.36 1.95 -10.77
N LEU A 39 -6.46 2.85 -11.74
CA LEU A 39 -7.43 2.80 -12.82
C LEU A 39 -6.82 2.05 -14.01
N GLU A 40 -7.34 0.86 -14.31
CA GLU A 40 -6.90 0.02 -15.42
C GLU A 40 -8.08 -0.44 -16.29
N ASN A 41 -7.85 -0.56 -17.59
CA ASN A 41 -8.86 -1.04 -18.55
C ASN A 41 -9.30 -2.49 -18.29
N THR A 42 -8.43 -3.30 -17.67
CA THR A 42 -8.69 -4.71 -17.32
C THR A 42 -9.43 -4.89 -16.00
N GLY A 43 -9.72 -3.79 -15.31
CA GLY A 43 -10.38 -3.72 -14.02
C GLY A 43 -9.52 -3.04 -12.96
N ASN A 44 -10.12 -2.09 -12.24
CA ASN A 44 -9.42 -1.26 -11.26
C ASN A 44 -8.94 -2.08 -10.06
N ILE A 45 -7.80 -1.67 -9.50
CA ILE A 45 -7.15 -2.33 -8.37
C ILE A 45 -7.16 -1.38 -7.17
N LEU A 46 -7.88 -1.76 -6.12
CA LEU A 46 -7.81 -1.11 -4.82
C LEU A 46 -6.71 -1.75 -3.99
N ILE A 47 -5.77 -0.94 -3.51
CA ILE A 47 -4.64 -1.37 -2.67
C ILE A 47 -4.91 -0.89 -1.26
N ASP A 48 -5.01 -1.83 -0.32
CA ASP A 48 -5.38 -1.63 1.08
C ASP A 48 -6.78 -1.02 1.27
N CYS A 49 -7.25 -0.97 2.52
CA CYS A 49 -8.60 -0.54 2.85
C CYS A 49 -8.64 0.95 3.19
N PRO A 50 -9.32 1.80 2.41
CA PRO A 50 -9.65 3.16 2.82
C PRO A 50 -10.69 3.14 3.94
N ALA A 51 -10.93 4.31 4.57
CA ALA A 51 -12.03 4.44 5.51
C ALA A 51 -13.36 4.07 4.83
N TRP A 52 -14.13 3.15 5.45
CA TRP A 52 -15.35 2.61 4.86
C TRP A 52 -16.57 3.49 5.15
N GLU A 53 -16.50 4.75 4.71
CA GLU A 53 -17.51 5.78 4.86
C GLU A 53 -18.35 5.95 3.58
N PRO A 54 -19.58 6.47 3.66
CA PRO A 54 -20.50 6.58 2.51
C PRO A 54 -19.89 7.24 1.26
N GLY A 55 -19.07 8.27 1.44
CA GLY A 55 -18.42 8.95 0.32
C GLY A 55 -17.42 8.07 -0.42
N ASN A 56 -16.60 7.29 0.30
CA ASN A 56 -15.67 6.34 -0.30
C ASN A 56 -16.40 5.15 -0.93
N GLN A 57 -17.49 4.68 -0.31
CA GLN A 57 -18.33 3.62 -0.86
C GLN A 57 -18.91 4.04 -2.23
N ALA A 58 -19.58 5.19 -2.28
CA ALA A 58 -20.16 5.71 -3.52
C ALA A 58 -19.10 5.93 -4.61
N PHE A 59 -17.94 6.48 -4.22
CA PHE A 59 -16.82 6.69 -5.14
C PHE A 59 -16.29 5.37 -5.73
N LEU A 60 -16.06 4.37 -4.89
CA LEU A 60 -15.54 3.07 -5.33
C LEU A 60 -16.56 2.28 -6.16
N GLN A 61 -17.86 2.38 -5.83
CA GLN A 61 -18.93 1.80 -6.64
C GLN A 61 -19.02 2.46 -8.03
N GLU A 62 -18.89 3.79 -8.11
CA GLU A 62 -18.87 4.52 -9.39
C GLU A 62 -17.69 4.12 -10.27
N LYS A 63 -16.49 4.02 -9.67
CA LYS A 63 -15.27 3.63 -10.41
C LYS A 63 -15.24 2.15 -10.78
N GLY A 64 -15.91 1.30 -9.99
CA GLY A 64 -15.78 -0.14 -10.07
C GLY A 64 -14.42 -0.61 -9.53
N VAL A 65 -14.40 -1.71 -8.82
CA VAL A 65 -13.18 -2.35 -8.30
C VAL A 65 -13.22 -3.81 -8.69
N ARG A 66 -12.19 -4.27 -9.38
CA ARG A 66 -12.03 -5.70 -9.69
C ARG A 66 -11.26 -6.41 -8.59
N TRP A 67 -10.16 -5.81 -8.13
CA TRP A 67 -9.28 -6.40 -7.14
C TRP A 67 -9.17 -5.51 -5.91
N LEU A 68 -9.31 -6.10 -4.71
CA LEU A 68 -8.85 -5.55 -3.45
C LEU A 68 -7.58 -6.31 -3.04
N PHE A 69 -6.42 -5.70 -3.22
CA PHE A 69 -5.13 -6.25 -2.80
C PHE A 69 -4.76 -5.73 -1.40
N LEU A 70 -4.46 -6.64 -0.48
CA LEU A 70 -4.03 -6.32 0.89
C LEU A 70 -2.52 -6.49 1.00
N THR A 71 -1.82 -5.38 1.23
CA THR A 71 -0.36 -5.38 1.30
C THR A 71 0.18 -6.04 2.56
N HIS A 72 -0.58 -6.06 3.66
CA HIS A 72 -0.19 -6.65 4.94
C HIS A 72 -1.39 -6.72 5.90
N ARG A 73 -1.30 -7.53 6.94
CA ARG A 73 -2.37 -7.73 7.93
C ARG A 73 -2.90 -6.46 8.60
N GLY A 74 -2.07 -5.44 8.76
CA GLY A 74 -2.48 -4.16 9.37
C GLY A 74 -3.28 -3.25 8.42
N ALA A 75 -3.45 -3.65 7.16
CA ALA A 75 -4.29 -2.97 6.17
C ALA A 75 -5.72 -3.54 6.11
N ILE A 76 -6.00 -4.60 6.86
CA ILE A 76 -7.30 -5.27 6.91
C ILE A 76 -8.28 -4.41 7.71
N ALA A 77 -9.34 -3.91 7.05
CA ALA A 77 -10.48 -3.22 7.66
C ALA A 77 -11.70 -3.37 6.74
N HIS A 78 -12.85 -3.78 7.28
CA HIS A 78 -14.12 -3.89 6.53
C HIS A 78 -14.05 -4.68 5.21
N VAL A 79 -13.13 -5.66 5.10
CA VAL A 79 -12.89 -6.40 3.84
C VAL A 79 -14.14 -7.12 3.36
N LYS A 80 -14.92 -7.69 4.28
CA LYS A 80 -16.15 -8.39 3.94
C LYS A 80 -17.18 -7.45 3.33
N GLU A 81 -17.42 -6.33 3.98
CA GLU A 81 -18.36 -5.31 3.52
C GLU A 81 -17.91 -4.71 2.17
N MET A 82 -16.61 -4.48 2.01
CA MET A 82 -16.03 -4.01 0.73
C MET A 82 -16.26 -5.04 -0.37
N GLN A 83 -15.95 -6.31 -0.14
CA GLN A 83 -16.15 -7.37 -1.12
C GLN A 83 -17.62 -7.52 -1.52
N GLU A 84 -18.54 -7.55 -0.54
CA GLU A 84 -19.97 -7.67 -0.79
C GLU A 84 -20.53 -6.46 -1.55
N THR A 85 -20.09 -5.25 -1.21
CA THR A 85 -20.59 -4.00 -1.81
C THR A 85 -20.03 -3.73 -3.21
N LEU A 86 -18.75 -4.05 -3.42
CA LEU A 86 -18.03 -3.76 -4.67
C LEU A 86 -18.03 -4.95 -5.65
N GLY A 87 -18.35 -6.16 -5.17
CA GLY A 87 -18.27 -7.38 -5.98
C GLY A 87 -16.85 -7.73 -6.40
N CYS A 88 -15.84 -7.32 -5.63
CA CYS A 88 -14.43 -7.46 -6.00
C CYS A 88 -13.82 -8.79 -5.52
N GLU A 89 -12.74 -9.20 -6.19
CA GLU A 89 -11.88 -10.30 -5.73
C GLU A 89 -10.88 -9.79 -4.70
N VAL A 90 -10.71 -10.50 -3.58
CA VAL A 90 -9.73 -10.12 -2.53
C VAL A 90 -8.46 -10.92 -2.73
N LEU A 91 -7.32 -10.24 -2.87
CA LEU A 91 -6.00 -10.84 -2.98
C LEU A 91 -5.18 -10.58 -1.73
N ILE A 92 -4.65 -11.64 -1.14
CA ILE A 92 -3.79 -11.57 0.06
C ILE A 92 -2.70 -12.65 -0.02
N GLN A 93 -1.53 -12.39 0.58
CA GLN A 93 -0.49 -13.39 0.67
C GLN A 93 -0.92 -14.54 1.61
N GLU A 94 -0.59 -15.80 1.25
CA GLU A 94 -1.10 -17.02 1.90
C GLU A 94 -0.89 -17.07 3.41
N GLN A 95 0.23 -16.52 3.92
CA GLN A 95 0.55 -16.52 5.36
C GLN A 95 -0.37 -15.60 6.20
N GLU A 96 -1.18 -14.78 5.57
CA GLU A 96 -2.15 -13.89 6.24
C GLU A 96 -3.60 -14.15 5.82
N ALA A 97 -3.86 -15.08 4.90
CA ALA A 97 -5.20 -15.43 4.45
C ALA A 97 -6.11 -15.94 5.59
N TYR A 98 -5.54 -16.58 6.62
CA TYR A 98 -6.28 -17.04 7.79
C TYR A 98 -6.92 -15.90 8.62
N LEU A 99 -6.50 -14.65 8.41
CA LEU A 99 -7.07 -13.48 9.07
C LEU A 99 -8.43 -13.05 8.50
N LEU A 100 -8.86 -13.67 7.40
CA LEU A 100 -10.11 -13.40 6.70
C LEU A 100 -11.03 -14.65 6.70
N PRO A 101 -11.40 -15.18 7.88
CA PRO A 101 -12.20 -16.41 7.96
C PRO A 101 -13.58 -16.18 7.33
N GLY A 102 -14.00 -17.10 6.47
CA GLY A 102 -15.31 -17.05 5.81
C GLY A 102 -15.44 -16.00 4.69
N ILE A 103 -14.36 -15.32 4.32
CA ILE A 103 -14.31 -14.42 3.18
C ILE A 103 -13.61 -15.16 2.03
N PRO A 104 -14.23 -15.30 0.84
CA PRO A 104 -13.56 -15.85 -0.33
C PRO A 104 -12.36 -14.98 -0.71
N VAL A 105 -11.16 -15.56 -0.69
CA VAL A 105 -9.92 -14.85 -1.05
C VAL A 105 -9.11 -15.64 -2.07
N THR A 106 -8.45 -14.94 -2.97
CA THR A 106 -7.36 -15.46 -3.77
C THR A 106 -6.06 -15.29 -2.99
N SER A 107 -5.31 -16.35 -2.79
CA SER A 107 -4.01 -16.28 -2.12
C SER A 107 -2.87 -16.59 -3.08
N PHE A 108 -1.69 -16.01 -2.79
CA PHE A 108 -0.48 -16.24 -3.57
C PHE A 108 0.72 -16.52 -2.65
N GLN A 109 1.76 -17.13 -3.20
CA GLN A 109 2.97 -17.47 -2.45
C GLN A 109 4.08 -16.45 -2.63
N GLN A 110 4.62 -16.30 -3.83
CA GLN A 110 5.77 -15.41 -4.10
C GLN A 110 5.36 -14.20 -4.92
N GLU A 111 4.65 -14.41 -5.99
CA GLU A 111 4.23 -13.38 -6.94
C GLU A 111 2.83 -13.68 -7.49
N PHE A 112 2.15 -12.61 -7.93
CA PHE A 112 0.85 -12.72 -8.59
C PHE A 112 0.68 -11.57 -9.58
N SER A 113 0.28 -11.89 -10.82
CA SER A 113 0.00 -10.88 -11.84
C SER A 113 -1.47 -10.54 -11.84
N LEU A 114 -1.81 -9.31 -11.49
CA LEU A 114 -3.17 -8.77 -11.52
C LEU A 114 -3.57 -8.35 -12.93
N SER A 115 -2.59 -7.85 -13.69
CA SER A 115 -2.71 -7.45 -15.10
C SER A 115 -1.35 -7.55 -15.80
N ALA A 116 -1.27 -7.17 -17.07
CA ALA A 116 -0.01 -7.09 -17.80
C ALA A 116 0.94 -6.01 -17.23
N SER A 117 0.40 -5.00 -16.53
CA SER A 117 1.15 -3.88 -15.96
C SER A 117 1.26 -3.93 -14.43
N SER A 118 0.52 -4.79 -13.75
CA SER A 118 0.43 -4.83 -12.29
C SER A 118 0.83 -6.18 -11.72
N GLN A 119 1.94 -6.21 -10.98
CA GLN A 119 2.49 -7.42 -10.38
C GLN A 119 2.68 -7.26 -8.87
N VAL A 120 2.15 -8.22 -8.11
CA VAL A 120 2.35 -8.32 -6.67
C VAL A 120 3.58 -9.16 -6.38
N ILE A 121 4.37 -8.74 -5.40
CA ILE A 121 5.65 -9.35 -5.00
C ILE A 121 5.63 -9.54 -3.48
N TRP A 122 5.88 -10.76 -3.01
CA TRP A 122 6.02 -11.02 -1.58
C TRP A 122 7.31 -10.42 -1.04
N THR A 123 7.18 -9.52 -0.06
CA THR A 123 8.28 -8.79 0.58
C THR A 123 8.23 -8.97 2.11
N CYS A 124 8.09 -10.21 2.55
CA CYS A 124 8.01 -10.57 3.98
C CYS A 124 9.01 -9.82 4.86
N GLY A 125 8.58 -9.43 6.04
CA GLY A 125 9.48 -8.80 7.02
C GLY A 125 8.74 -7.88 7.98
N TYR A 126 8.00 -6.90 7.50
CA TYR A 126 7.09 -6.11 8.33
C TYR A 126 6.02 -7.01 8.97
N SER A 127 5.36 -7.83 8.18
CA SER A 127 4.53 -8.94 8.63
C SER A 127 4.81 -10.19 7.79
N PRO A 128 4.32 -11.39 8.16
CA PRO A 128 4.58 -12.63 7.41
C PRO A 128 4.15 -12.52 5.95
N GLY A 129 2.96 -11.99 5.67
CA GLY A 129 2.39 -11.82 4.34
C GLY A 129 2.67 -10.47 3.68
N SER A 130 3.53 -9.61 4.26
CA SER A 130 3.83 -8.30 3.65
C SER A 130 4.24 -8.44 2.21
N SER A 131 3.63 -7.60 1.36
CA SER A 131 3.80 -7.64 -0.09
C SER A 131 3.73 -6.24 -0.67
N CYS A 132 4.42 -6.03 -1.79
CA CYS A 132 4.36 -4.81 -2.57
C CYS A 132 3.64 -5.08 -3.89
N LEU A 133 3.08 -4.05 -4.51
CA LEU A 133 2.59 -4.09 -5.88
C LEU A 133 3.46 -3.19 -6.74
N HIS A 134 4.00 -3.71 -7.83
CA HIS A 134 4.67 -2.93 -8.86
C HIS A 134 3.70 -2.69 -10.03
N TYR A 135 3.55 -1.43 -10.42
CA TYR A 135 2.76 -0.97 -11.55
C TYR A 135 3.69 -0.36 -12.61
N ALA A 136 3.78 -1.00 -13.78
CA ALA A 136 4.78 -0.70 -14.81
C ALA A 136 4.48 0.56 -15.65
N GLN A 137 3.55 1.42 -15.21
CA GLN A 137 3.28 2.70 -15.87
C GLN A 137 4.09 3.84 -15.22
N ALA A 138 4.16 4.98 -15.89
CA ALA A 138 4.86 6.19 -15.42
C ALA A 138 6.35 5.93 -15.04
N GLY A 139 7.03 5.00 -15.71
CA GLY A 139 8.41 4.62 -15.37
C GLY A 139 8.55 3.66 -14.20
N GLY A 140 7.45 3.08 -13.73
CA GLY A 140 7.39 2.12 -12.63
C GLY A 140 7.08 2.74 -11.28
N ILE A 141 5.98 2.27 -10.67
CA ILE A 141 5.50 2.70 -9.36
C ILE A 141 5.44 1.49 -8.43
N LEU A 142 6.08 1.56 -7.27
CA LEU A 142 5.99 0.55 -6.23
C LEU A 142 5.05 1.00 -5.12
N PHE A 143 3.94 0.32 -4.94
CA PHE A 143 3.08 0.46 -3.76
C PHE A 143 3.66 -0.42 -2.66
N SER A 144 4.34 0.19 -1.73
CA SER A 144 5.20 -0.54 -0.79
C SER A 144 4.49 -1.00 0.49
N GLY A 145 3.21 -0.66 0.67
CA GLY A 145 2.54 -0.88 1.94
C GLY A 145 3.36 -0.29 3.09
N ARG A 146 3.72 -1.13 4.07
CA ARG A 146 4.62 -0.73 5.17
C ARG A 146 6.03 -1.33 5.06
N HIS A 147 6.38 -1.90 3.93
CA HIS A 147 7.72 -2.43 3.69
C HIS A 147 8.77 -1.31 3.63
N LEU A 148 8.44 -0.22 2.93
CA LEU A 148 9.21 1.02 2.82
C LEU A 148 8.30 2.20 3.11
N LEU A 149 8.73 3.09 4.00
CA LEU A 149 8.00 4.30 4.39
C LEU A 149 8.90 5.52 4.25
N PRO A 150 8.34 6.72 4.02
CA PRO A 150 9.15 7.93 4.02
C PRO A 150 9.65 8.24 5.44
N ASN A 151 10.94 8.58 5.56
CA ASN A 151 11.50 9.21 6.75
C ASN A 151 11.13 10.69 6.82
N GLN A 152 11.65 11.43 7.79
CA GLN A 152 11.39 12.88 7.94
C GLN A 152 11.90 13.73 6.76
N GLN A 153 12.82 13.20 5.97
CA GLN A 153 13.35 13.81 4.75
C GLN A 153 12.56 13.42 3.49
N GLY A 154 11.59 12.50 3.62
CA GLY A 154 10.81 11.97 2.51
C GLY A 154 11.47 10.79 1.79
N GLU A 155 12.60 10.29 2.29
CA GLU A 155 13.35 9.20 1.68
C GLU A 155 12.76 7.83 2.08
N PRO A 156 12.76 6.82 1.17
CA PRO A 156 12.21 5.50 1.45
C PRO A 156 13.11 4.71 2.39
N VAL A 157 12.61 4.38 3.56
CA VAL A 157 13.36 3.57 4.53
C VAL A 157 12.51 2.40 5.04
N PRO A 158 13.11 1.24 5.31
CA PRO A 158 12.45 0.20 6.08
C PRO A 158 12.31 0.67 7.52
N LEU A 159 11.12 0.51 8.12
CA LEU A 159 10.85 0.91 9.48
C LEU A 159 10.86 -0.30 10.41
N ARG A 160 11.79 -0.30 11.39
CA ARG A 160 11.79 -1.32 12.44
C ARG A 160 10.99 -0.85 13.64
N ILE A 161 9.84 -1.47 13.85
CA ILE A 161 9.00 -1.26 15.04
C ILE A 161 8.97 -2.51 15.91
N SER A 162 8.48 -2.39 17.17
CA SER A 162 8.38 -3.54 18.09
C SER A 162 7.56 -4.71 17.52
N ARG A 163 6.63 -4.44 16.61
CA ARG A 163 5.77 -5.45 15.95
C ARG A 163 6.32 -5.97 14.63
N THR A 164 7.51 -5.54 14.18
CA THR A 164 8.15 -6.05 12.96
C THR A 164 8.37 -7.55 13.10
N PHE A 165 7.82 -8.33 12.18
CA PHE A 165 7.83 -9.79 12.22
C PHE A 165 9.25 -10.35 12.11
N HIS A 166 10.02 -9.92 11.08
CA HIS A 166 11.36 -10.44 10.86
C HIS A 166 12.26 -9.41 10.17
N TRP A 167 12.98 -8.63 10.97
CA TRP A 167 13.76 -7.50 10.49
C TRP A 167 14.78 -7.86 9.39
N ARG A 168 15.55 -8.92 9.59
CA ARG A 168 16.56 -9.34 8.59
C ARG A 168 15.94 -9.72 7.25
N ARG A 169 14.75 -10.33 7.25
CA ARG A 169 14.02 -10.65 6.01
C ARG A 169 13.53 -9.36 5.33
N GLN A 170 13.07 -8.38 6.10
CA GLN A 170 12.67 -7.09 5.54
C GLN A 170 13.83 -6.43 4.80
N ILE A 171 15.02 -6.36 5.42
CA ILE A 171 16.21 -5.80 4.78
C ILE A 171 16.64 -6.63 3.57
N GLY A 172 16.64 -7.96 3.67
CA GLY A 172 16.94 -8.84 2.53
C GLY A 172 15.98 -8.66 1.36
N ASN A 173 14.69 -8.34 1.62
CA ASN A 173 13.73 -8.06 0.57
C ASN A 173 13.92 -6.66 -0.04
N VAL A 174 14.43 -5.67 0.70
CA VAL A 174 14.89 -4.41 0.10
C VAL A 174 16.03 -4.67 -0.91
N GLN A 175 16.99 -5.54 -0.56
CA GLN A 175 18.03 -5.93 -1.51
C GLN A 175 17.45 -6.61 -2.76
N LYS A 176 16.51 -7.53 -2.60
CA LYS A 176 15.84 -8.16 -3.77
C LYS A 176 15.11 -7.15 -4.67
N LEU A 177 14.52 -6.10 -4.10
CA LEU A 177 13.90 -5.04 -4.90
C LEU A 177 14.96 -4.25 -5.69
N ARG A 178 16.13 -3.96 -5.09
CA ARG A 178 17.27 -3.36 -5.81
C ARG A 178 17.74 -4.23 -6.98
N ASP A 179 17.85 -5.54 -6.74
CA ASP A 179 18.33 -6.49 -7.75
C ASP A 179 17.31 -6.70 -8.89
N ARG A 180 16.04 -6.51 -8.58
CA ARG A 180 14.92 -6.71 -9.51
C ARG A 180 14.69 -5.53 -10.45
N PHE A 181 14.85 -4.32 -9.96
CA PHE A 181 14.50 -3.09 -10.66
C PHE A 181 15.73 -2.32 -11.14
N SER A 182 15.48 -1.29 -11.93
CA SER A 182 16.47 -0.32 -12.41
C SER A 182 15.88 1.09 -12.33
N SER A 183 16.70 2.10 -12.63
CA SER A 183 16.24 3.49 -12.76
C SER A 183 15.18 3.70 -13.86
N GLU A 184 15.08 2.77 -14.82
CA GLU A 184 14.07 2.82 -15.89
C GLU A 184 12.75 2.16 -15.49
N THR A 185 12.77 1.26 -14.50
CA THR A 185 11.63 0.42 -14.12
C THR A 185 11.08 0.70 -12.72
N LEU A 186 11.72 1.60 -11.96
CA LEU A 186 11.27 2.02 -10.63
C LEU A 186 11.55 3.49 -10.39
N GLN A 187 10.64 4.35 -10.87
CA GLN A 187 10.73 5.80 -10.70
C GLN A 187 10.10 6.29 -9.40
N TYR A 188 9.03 5.63 -8.94
CA TYR A 188 8.25 6.12 -7.80
C TYR A 188 7.97 5.04 -6.76
N ILE A 189 7.85 5.48 -5.48
CA ILE A 189 7.26 4.68 -4.41
C ILE A 189 6.05 5.41 -3.86
N CYS A 190 4.91 4.71 -3.81
CA CYS A 190 3.68 5.10 -3.11
C CYS A 190 3.62 4.35 -1.77
N PRO A 191 3.98 5.00 -0.65
CA PRO A 191 4.03 4.36 0.66
C PRO A 191 2.63 4.18 1.26
N GLY A 192 2.39 3.04 1.92
CA GLY A 192 1.11 2.73 2.57
C GLY A 192 0.86 3.46 3.89
N ALA A 193 1.77 4.33 4.34
CA ALA A 193 1.61 5.16 5.54
C ALA A 193 2.63 6.30 5.57
N SER A 194 2.55 7.15 6.61
CA SER A 194 3.50 8.25 6.88
C SER A 194 3.60 9.28 5.73
N THR A 195 2.58 9.36 4.88
CA THR A 195 2.55 10.24 3.70
C THR A 195 2.67 11.73 4.04
N GLY A 196 2.47 12.13 5.30
CA GLY A 196 2.72 13.49 5.77
C GLY A 196 4.19 13.93 5.65
N PHE A 197 5.14 12.99 5.70
CA PHE A 197 6.56 13.29 5.51
C PHE A 197 6.94 13.61 4.06
N LEU A 198 6.05 13.33 3.11
CA LEU A 198 6.21 13.73 1.71
C LEU A 198 6.01 15.25 1.49
N ARG A 199 5.54 16.00 2.52
CA ARG A 199 5.43 17.46 2.54
C ARG A 199 4.68 18.08 1.35
N GLY A 200 3.62 17.39 0.89
CA GLY A 200 2.82 17.80 -0.26
C GLY A 200 3.16 17.09 -1.56
N GLU A 201 4.33 16.47 -1.66
CA GLU A 201 4.60 15.52 -2.73
C GLU A 201 3.63 14.34 -2.65
N ARG A 202 3.40 13.70 -3.77
CA ARG A 202 2.38 12.64 -3.86
C ARG A 202 2.95 11.24 -3.77
N ALA A 203 4.24 11.11 -4.11
CA ALA A 203 5.02 9.87 -4.07
C ALA A 203 6.49 10.21 -3.80
N ILE A 204 7.28 9.21 -3.46
CA ILE A 204 8.74 9.33 -3.41
C ILE A 204 9.23 9.17 -4.85
N ASP A 205 9.90 10.18 -5.39
CA ASP A 205 10.49 10.19 -6.73
C ASP A 205 11.89 9.56 -6.75
N ARG A 206 12.46 9.32 -7.93
CA ARG A 206 13.79 8.72 -8.10
C ARG A 206 14.02 7.54 -7.17
N ALA A 207 12.99 6.71 -7.10
CA ALA A 207 12.87 5.68 -6.05
C ALA A 207 14.02 4.67 -6.10
N TYR A 208 14.43 4.25 -7.30
CA TYR A 208 15.55 3.31 -7.45
C TYR A 208 16.86 3.90 -6.92
N GLU A 209 17.20 5.14 -7.32
CA GLU A 209 18.41 5.83 -6.88
C GLU A 209 18.42 5.99 -5.35
N GLN A 210 17.29 6.39 -4.77
CA GLN A 210 17.16 6.51 -3.32
C GLN A 210 17.30 5.15 -2.62
N LEU A 211 16.72 4.08 -3.17
CA LEU A 211 16.91 2.74 -2.63
C LEU A 211 18.38 2.31 -2.69
N MET A 212 19.10 2.61 -3.78
CA MET A 212 20.51 2.27 -3.92
C MET A 212 21.41 3.02 -2.93
N GLN A 213 21.00 4.19 -2.44
CA GLN A 213 21.72 4.98 -1.44
C GLN A 213 21.52 4.48 0.00
N LEU A 214 20.48 3.66 0.27
CA LEU A 214 20.26 3.11 1.60
C LEU A 214 21.46 2.25 2.06
N ASP A 215 22.01 2.56 3.23
CA ASP A 215 22.96 1.67 3.89
C ASP A 215 22.23 0.51 4.57
N LEU A 216 22.14 -0.62 3.88
CA LEU A 216 21.44 -1.80 4.39
C LEU A 216 22.17 -2.43 5.59
N GLN A 217 23.49 -2.24 5.74
CA GLN A 217 24.25 -2.72 6.89
C GLN A 217 23.92 -1.88 8.13
N ALA A 218 23.83 -0.56 8.00
CA ALA A 218 23.35 0.32 9.06
C ALA A 218 21.89 -0.01 9.42
N CYS A 219 21.03 -0.27 8.43
CA CYS A 219 19.65 -0.69 8.67
C CYS A 219 19.56 -1.99 9.49
N LEU A 220 20.44 -2.98 9.24
CA LEU A 220 20.45 -4.22 10.01
C LEU A 220 20.71 -3.99 11.51
N GLN A 221 21.47 -2.96 11.86
CA GLN A 221 21.80 -2.56 13.24
C GLN A 221 20.75 -1.63 13.87
N ALA A 222 19.76 -1.16 13.11
CA ALA A 222 18.74 -0.24 13.62
C ALA A 222 17.97 -0.85 14.80
N ARG A 223 17.74 -0.04 15.84
CA ARG A 223 16.90 -0.42 16.98
C ARG A 223 15.44 -0.24 16.66
N PRO A 224 14.53 -1.06 17.23
CA PRO A 224 13.10 -0.82 17.08
C PRO A 224 12.70 0.56 17.60
N ILE A 225 11.84 1.24 16.87
CA ILE A 225 11.14 2.43 17.34
C ILE A 225 9.95 1.95 18.16
N LEU A 226 9.77 2.50 19.37
CA LEU A 226 8.69 2.16 20.30
C LEU A 226 7.35 2.69 19.81
#